data_ca7c6591448fa8b45175f0dae3530cca
#
_entry.id   ca7c6591448fa8b45175f0dae3530cca
#
_cell.length_a   1.000
_cell.length_b   1.000
_cell.length_c   1.000
_cell.angle_alpha   90.00
_cell.angle_beta   90.00
_cell.angle_gamma   90.00
#
_symmetry.space_group_name_H-M   'P 1'
#
loop_
_entity.id
_entity.type
_entity.pdbx_description
1 polymer ?
#
loop_
_entity_poly.entity_id
_entity_poly.type
_entity_poly.pdbx_seq_one_letter_code
_entity_poly.pdbx_strand_id
1 'polypeptide(L)'
;LNYLYLIWEDKYSNKAYSGLNEGFTTINTGAITDSEESKLIWYENDQLFDDFYASVYDNLTQLAGRYPQEVSLIVHHWNKTAKNDSMEILDCGCGTGIATVFFARQGVKSIIGLDISNAMLRRARNVTLVAAKLPTEQKESVRFLEGDMNMESTFAAGQFSHAALLFFTIYYSNDPSGLFKNLFYWIRPGGQIAVEVVNKYKFDPMLESASPFVGLSLQKYTKDRVTKSKVEFDKFSYEAEFDLSDPDAEFRETFRFPDKSIRRQRHTFTMRDIKDFIHLASAAGWKYDGYIDLITAGFEYAYVLIFTHP
;
A
#
# COMPACT_ATOMS: atom_id res chain seq x y z
N LEU A 1 -16.23 -17.44 1.96
CA LEU A 1 -15.50 -16.16 1.99
C LEU A 1 -15.74 -15.41 3.30
N ASN A 2 -16.99 -15.23 3.76
CA ASN A 2 -17.32 -14.61 5.05
C ASN A 2 -16.79 -15.37 6.27
N TYR A 3 -16.62 -16.70 6.17
CA TYR A 3 -16.14 -17.53 7.28
C TYR A 3 -14.63 -17.34 7.56
N LEU A 4 -13.83 -17.07 6.53
CA LEU A 4 -12.39 -16.77 6.68
C LEU A 4 -12.14 -15.36 7.23
N TYR A 5 -13.00 -14.41 6.90
CA TYR A 5 -12.96 -13.05 7.45
C TYR A 5 -13.27 -13.05 8.95
N LEU A 6 -14.33 -13.77 9.38
CA LEU A 6 -14.71 -13.92 10.79
C LEU A 6 -13.62 -14.62 11.63
N ILE A 7 -12.93 -15.64 11.08
CA ILE A 7 -11.82 -16.31 11.77
C ILE A 7 -10.62 -15.38 11.94
N TRP A 8 -10.42 -14.45 11.02
CA TRP A 8 -9.35 -13.47 11.09
C TRP A 8 -9.66 -12.40 12.15
N GLU A 9 -10.87 -11.83 12.18
CA GLU A 9 -11.30 -10.89 13.23
C GLU A 9 -11.22 -11.49 14.64
N ASP A 10 -11.69 -12.70 14.84
CA ASP A 10 -11.76 -13.34 16.16
C ASP A 10 -10.38 -13.76 16.71
N LYS A 11 -9.43 -14.06 15.83
CA LYS A 11 -8.09 -14.56 16.21
C LYS A 11 -7.00 -13.49 16.28
N TYR A 12 -7.13 -12.41 15.54
CA TYR A 12 -6.06 -11.41 15.38
C TYR A 12 -6.39 -10.05 15.96
N SER A 13 -7.67 -9.66 16.05
CA SER A 13 -8.09 -8.41 16.69
C SER A 13 -7.84 -8.42 18.21
N ASN A 14 -7.95 -9.59 18.86
CA ASN A 14 -7.94 -9.68 20.32
C ASN A 14 -6.59 -9.97 21.00
N LYS A 15 -5.47 -10.18 20.30
CA LYS A 15 -4.18 -10.46 20.96
C LYS A 15 -2.93 -9.77 20.40
N ALA A 16 -2.90 -9.38 19.14
CA ALA A 16 -1.77 -8.63 18.57
C ALA A 16 -2.03 -7.11 18.47
N TYR A 17 -3.29 -6.71 18.55
CA TYR A 17 -3.75 -5.34 18.33
C TYR A 17 -4.57 -4.77 19.50
N SER A 18 -4.54 -5.39 20.67
CA SER A 18 -5.33 -5.00 21.85
C SER A 18 -4.94 -3.65 22.48
N GLY A 19 -4.34 -2.74 21.75
CA GLY A 19 -3.95 -1.44 22.25
C GLY A 19 -4.51 -0.23 21.50
N LEU A 20 -5.36 -0.39 20.48
CA LEU A 20 -5.73 0.74 19.63
C LEU A 20 -7.22 0.81 19.19
N ASN A 21 -8.09 0.05 19.82
CA ASN A 21 -9.52 0.12 19.55
C ASN A 21 -10.24 0.97 20.60
N GLU A 22 -10.07 2.28 20.59
CA GLU A 22 -11.01 3.17 21.29
C GLU A 22 -11.09 4.54 20.60
N GLY A 23 -12.32 4.96 20.34
CA GLY A 23 -12.74 6.36 20.28
C GLY A 23 -12.69 7.06 18.95
N PHE A 24 -13.70 6.85 18.13
CA PHE A 24 -14.04 7.83 17.09
C PHE A 24 -14.65 9.07 17.73
N THR A 25 -13.97 10.22 17.67
CA THR A 25 -14.55 11.50 18.02
C THR A 25 -14.27 12.53 16.94
N THR A 26 -15.36 13.01 16.39
CA THR A 26 -15.61 14.29 15.72
C THR A 26 -14.55 14.88 14.79
N ILE A 27 -14.88 14.96 13.51
CA ILE A 27 -14.23 15.80 12.50
C ILE A 27 -14.32 17.28 12.98
N ASN A 28 -13.18 17.86 13.33
CA ASN A 28 -13.12 19.28 13.69
C ASN A 28 -12.20 20.02 12.72
N THR A 29 -12.74 21.02 12.01
CA THR A 29 -12.07 21.80 10.97
C THR A 29 -11.31 23.02 11.50
N GLY A 30 -10.68 22.93 12.66
CA GLY A 30 -9.92 24.04 13.27
C GLY A 30 -8.56 24.25 12.59
N ALA A 31 -8.36 25.43 12.01
CA ALA A 31 -7.10 25.85 11.38
C ALA A 31 -5.98 26.08 12.41
N ILE A 32 -4.77 25.65 12.08
CA ILE A 32 -3.52 25.99 12.78
C ILE A 32 -3.07 27.36 12.27
N THR A 33 -2.56 28.22 13.14
CA THR A 33 -2.11 29.56 12.75
C THR A 33 -0.73 29.53 12.09
N ASP A 34 -0.56 30.26 11.00
CA ASP A 34 0.63 30.31 10.12
C ASP A 34 1.97 30.66 10.82
N SER A 35 1.94 31.20 12.03
CA SER A 35 3.16 31.67 12.72
C SER A 35 3.99 30.55 13.40
N GLU A 36 3.44 29.36 13.60
CA GLU A 36 4.15 28.21 14.18
C GLU A 36 4.72 27.25 13.14
N GLU A 37 4.27 27.33 11.89
CA GLU A 37 4.70 26.42 10.82
C GLU A 37 6.16 26.60 10.40
N SER A 38 6.73 27.79 10.53
CA SER A 38 8.07 28.11 10.00
C SER A 38 9.25 27.52 10.78
N LYS A 39 9.02 26.86 11.93
CA LYS A 39 10.06 26.30 12.81
C LYS A 39 10.05 24.78 12.94
N LEU A 40 9.18 24.09 12.19
CA LEU A 40 8.94 22.68 12.42
C LEU A 40 9.75 21.81 11.44
N ILE A 41 10.37 20.77 11.99
CA ILE A 41 11.09 19.76 11.20
C ILE A 41 10.05 18.85 10.53
N TRP A 42 10.11 18.78 9.20
CA TRP A 42 9.36 17.83 8.42
C TRP A 42 10.21 16.59 8.13
N TYR A 43 9.63 15.42 8.33
CA TYR A 43 10.20 14.17 7.83
C TYR A 43 9.75 13.99 6.38
N GLU A 44 10.69 13.80 5.47
CA GLU A 44 10.43 13.67 4.03
C GLU A 44 11.32 12.58 3.43
N ASN A 45 10.90 12.06 2.27
CA ASN A 45 11.67 11.08 1.50
C ASN A 45 12.14 9.88 2.36
N ASP A 46 13.45 9.63 2.41
CA ASP A 46 14.05 8.49 3.11
C ASP A 46 13.81 8.49 4.63
N GLN A 47 13.44 9.63 5.21
CA GLN A 47 13.16 9.77 6.64
C GLN A 47 11.74 9.38 7.03
N LEU A 48 10.83 9.24 6.06
CA LEU A 48 9.41 8.96 6.31
C LEU A 48 9.20 7.60 6.96
N PHE A 49 9.72 6.57 6.31
CA PHE A 49 9.45 5.17 6.66
C PHE A 49 10.44 4.64 7.69
N ASP A 50 10.59 5.36 8.82
CA ASP A 50 11.42 4.98 9.96
C ASP A 50 10.71 3.99 10.92
N ASP A 51 11.36 3.64 12.03
CA ASP A 51 10.83 2.70 13.02
C ASP A 51 9.53 3.17 13.66
N PHE A 52 9.39 4.48 13.91
CA PHE A 52 8.13 5.01 14.44
C PHE A 52 7.00 4.79 13.44
N TYR A 53 7.18 5.24 12.19
CA TYR A 53 6.12 5.15 11.21
C TYR A 53 5.78 3.68 10.88
N ALA A 54 6.79 2.82 10.75
CA ALA A 54 6.57 1.38 10.61
C ALA A 54 5.73 0.80 11.74
N SER A 55 5.90 1.30 12.98
CA SER A 55 5.16 0.81 14.15
C SER A 55 3.66 1.15 14.14
N VAL A 56 3.28 2.26 13.51
CA VAL A 56 1.89 2.76 13.47
C VAL A 56 1.21 2.56 12.11
N TYR A 57 1.97 2.27 11.06
CA TYR A 57 1.53 2.22 9.67
C TYR A 57 0.32 1.30 9.45
N ASP A 58 0.37 0.07 9.97
CA ASP A 58 -0.70 -0.91 9.80
C ASP A 58 -2.02 -0.46 10.45
N ASN A 59 -1.93 0.26 11.57
CA ASN A 59 -3.09 0.80 12.26
C ASN A 59 -3.69 2.01 11.55
N LEU A 60 -2.85 2.82 10.90
CA LEU A 60 -3.31 3.97 10.12
C LEU A 60 -3.98 3.52 8.83
N THR A 61 -3.34 2.62 8.09
CA THR A 61 -3.77 2.24 6.75
C THR A 61 -4.81 1.12 6.72
N GLN A 62 -4.90 0.30 7.79
CA GLN A 62 -5.83 -0.83 7.90
C GLN A 62 -5.77 -1.83 6.71
N LEU A 63 -4.61 -1.93 6.05
CA LEU A 63 -4.43 -2.75 4.83
C LEU A 63 -4.72 -4.24 5.05
N ALA A 64 -4.62 -4.71 6.27
CA ALA A 64 -4.98 -6.09 6.60
C ALA A 64 -6.46 -6.41 6.37
N GLY A 65 -7.35 -5.42 6.42
CA GLY A 65 -8.77 -5.58 6.05
C GLY A 65 -9.00 -5.59 4.55
N ARG A 66 -8.15 -4.91 3.79
CA ARG A 66 -8.27 -4.71 2.34
C ARG A 66 -7.61 -5.83 1.52
N TYR A 67 -6.36 -6.14 1.80
CA TYR A 67 -5.54 -7.03 0.98
C TYR A 67 -6.04 -8.47 0.82
N PRO A 68 -6.78 -9.10 1.76
CA PRO A 68 -7.31 -10.43 1.52
C PRO A 68 -8.14 -10.53 0.23
N GLN A 69 -8.99 -9.54 -0.01
CA GLN A 69 -9.85 -9.53 -1.19
C GLN A 69 -9.08 -9.05 -2.43
N GLU A 70 -8.29 -8.00 -2.32
CA GLU A 70 -7.51 -7.45 -3.42
C GLU A 70 -6.52 -8.48 -3.97
N VAL A 71 -5.70 -9.11 -3.11
CA VAL A 71 -4.76 -10.17 -3.51
C VAL A 71 -5.50 -11.35 -4.11
N SER A 72 -6.66 -11.72 -3.56
CA SER A 72 -7.48 -12.81 -4.13
C SER A 72 -7.95 -12.49 -5.55
N LEU A 73 -8.37 -11.26 -5.82
CA LEU A 73 -8.78 -10.81 -7.17
C LEU A 73 -7.59 -10.84 -8.15
N ILE A 74 -6.42 -10.38 -7.73
CA ILE A 74 -5.19 -10.39 -8.54
C ILE A 74 -4.81 -11.82 -8.88
N VAL A 75 -4.68 -12.71 -7.87
CA VAL A 75 -4.30 -14.10 -8.08
C VAL A 75 -5.34 -14.85 -8.91
N HIS A 76 -6.64 -14.59 -8.70
CA HIS A 76 -7.69 -15.14 -9.55
C HIS A 76 -7.53 -14.72 -11.03
N HIS A 77 -7.11 -13.48 -11.27
CA HIS A 77 -6.82 -13.03 -12.64
C HIS A 77 -5.60 -13.76 -13.21
N TRP A 78 -4.50 -13.83 -12.47
CA TRP A 78 -3.27 -14.52 -12.89
C TRP A 78 -3.46 -16.03 -13.13
N ASN A 79 -4.37 -16.67 -12.38
CA ASN A 79 -4.71 -18.07 -12.55
C ASN A 79 -5.34 -18.44 -13.90
N LYS A 80 -5.68 -17.45 -14.72
CA LYS A 80 -6.10 -17.71 -16.10
C LYS A 80 -4.93 -18.17 -17.00
N THR A 81 -3.69 -17.86 -16.60
CA THR A 81 -2.48 -18.12 -17.38
C THR A 81 -1.43 -18.94 -16.63
N ALA A 82 -1.45 -18.93 -15.28
CA ALA A 82 -0.48 -19.63 -14.45
C ALA A 82 -1.16 -20.30 -13.24
N LYS A 83 -0.57 -21.39 -12.72
CA LYS A 83 -1.01 -22.00 -11.45
C LYS A 83 -0.30 -21.33 -10.28
N ASN A 84 -0.94 -21.29 -9.11
CA ASN A 84 -0.37 -20.68 -7.90
C ASN A 84 1.02 -21.25 -7.57
N ASP A 85 1.15 -22.58 -7.55
CA ASP A 85 2.36 -23.29 -7.22
C ASP A 85 3.52 -23.13 -8.23
N SER A 86 3.27 -22.43 -9.34
CA SER A 86 4.28 -22.04 -10.33
C SER A 86 4.65 -20.55 -10.28
N MET A 87 3.93 -19.74 -9.50
CA MET A 87 4.14 -18.29 -9.44
C MET A 87 5.34 -17.95 -8.53
N GLU A 88 6.29 -17.23 -9.10
CA GLU A 88 7.41 -16.59 -8.41
C GLU A 88 7.15 -15.09 -8.44
N ILE A 89 6.74 -14.54 -7.29
CA ILE A 89 6.17 -13.18 -7.21
C ILE A 89 7.18 -12.21 -6.62
N LEU A 90 7.20 -10.98 -7.16
CA LEU A 90 7.83 -9.81 -6.59
C LEU A 90 6.74 -8.85 -6.08
N ASP A 91 6.75 -8.55 -4.79
CA ASP A 91 5.92 -7.52 -4.16
C ASP A 91 6.78 -6.26 -3.99
N CYS A 92 6.65 -5.31 -4.93
CA CYS A 92 7.44 -4.07 -4.97
C CYS A 92 6.87 -3.04 -3.99
N GLY A 93 7.71 -2.48 -3.12
CA GLY A 93 7.29 -1.55 -2.08
C GLY A 93 6.40 -2.27 -1.07
N CYS A 94 6.84 -3.44 -0.59
CA CYS A 94 6.02 -4.32 0.24
C CYS A 94 5.68 -3.75 1.63
N GLY A 95 6.34 -2.66 2.05
CA GLY A 95 6.15 -2.01 3.34
C GLY A 95 6.28 -3.00 4.51
N THR A 96 5.25 -3.08 5.33
CA THR A 96 5.19 -3.99 6.48
C THR A 96 4.88 -5.45 6.11
N GLY A 97 4.82 -5.78 4.81
CA GLY A 97 4.73 -7.15 4.29
C GLY A 97 3.33 -7.77 4.37
N ILE A 98 2.28 -6.98 4.56
CA ILE A 98 0.92 -7.52 4.68
C ILE A 98 0.48 -8.17 3.36
N ALA A 99 0.62 -7.49 2.21
CA ALA A 99 0.28 -8.06 0.91
C ALA A 99 1.12 -9.32 0.61
N THR A 100 2.43 -9.26 0.90
CA THR A 100 3.36 -10.40 0.74
C THR A 100 2.83 -11.65 1.44
N VAL A 101 2.36 -11.51 2.68
CA VAL A 101 1.80 -12.63 3.46
C VAL A 101 0.51 -13.16 2.83
N PHE A 102 -0.37 -12.28 2.32
CA PHE A 102 -1.60 -12.72 1.67
C PHE A 102 -1.34 -13.42 0.32
N PHE A 103 -0.33 -13.00 -0.45
CA PHE A 103 0.13 -13.77 -1.62
C PHE A 103 0.64 -15.15 -1.22
N ALA A 104 1.47 -15.25 -0.17
CA ALA A 104 1.97 -16.54 0.31
C ALA A 104 0.83 -17.50 0.71
N ARG A 105 -0.24 -16.98 1.33
CA ARG A 105 -1.46 -17.75 1.67
C ARG A 105 -2.18 -18.33 0.46
N GLN A 106 -1.99 -17.76 -0.73
CA GLN A 106 -2.55 -18.32 -1.96
C GLN A 106 -1.81 -19.58 -2.43
N GLY A 107 -0.72 -19.98 -1.75
CA GLY A 107 0.06 -21.17 -2.12
C GLY A 107 0.96 -20.93 -3.34
N VAL A 108 1.51 -19.72 -3.46
CA VAL A 108 2.49 -19.39 -4.53
C VAL A 108 3.82 -20.08 -4.27
N LYS A 109 4.58 -20.36 -5.34
CA LYS A 109 5.87 -21.06 -5.27
C LYS A 109 6.89 -20.31 -4.42
N SER A 110 6.99 -18.98 -4.64
CA SER A 110 7.84 -18.10 -3.85
C SER A 110 7.40 -16.64 -3.98
N ILE A 111 7.70 -15.84 -2.97
CA ILE A 111 7.47 -14.40 -3.01
C ILE A 111 8.61 -13.66 -2.34
N ILE A 112 9.07 -12.59 -2.99
CA ILE A 112 10.01 -11.62 -2.43
C ILE A 112 9.28 -10.30 -2.22
N GLY A 113 9.19 -9.86 -0.98
CA GLY A 113 8.82 -8.48 -0.65
C GLY A 113 10.05 -7.60 -0.72
N LEU A 114 10.05 -6.63 -1.64
CA LEU A 114 11.10 -5.63 -1.81
C LEU A 114 10.66 -4.31 -1.21
N ASP A 115 11.49 -3.71 -0.37
CA ASP A 115 11.27 -2.34 0.13
C ASP A 115 12.61 -1.65 0.37
N ILE A 116 12.64 -0.34 0.21
CA ILE A 116 13.83 0.47 0.48
C ILE A 116 14.03 0.71 1.98
N SER A 117 12.95 0.67 2.76
CA SER A 117 12.97 0.91 4.20
C SER A 117 13.28 -0.35 4.99
N ASN A 118 14.46 -0.38 5.61
CA ASN A 118 14.82 -1.45 6.54
C ASN A 118 13.88 -1.51 7.75
N ALA A 119 13.34 -0.37 8.21
CA ALA A 119 12.40 -0.32 9.33
C ALA A 119 11.08 -1.04 8.98
N MET A 120 10.54 -0.80 7.79
CA MET A 120 9.37 -1.53 7.26
C MET A 120 9.66 -3.03 7.18
N LEU A 121 10.82 -3.41 6.62
CA LEU A 121 11.21 -4.81 6.49
C LEU A 121 11.47 -5.50 7.83
N ARG A 122 12.00 -4.80 8.85
CA ARG A 122 12.10 -5.36 10.20
C ARG A 122 10.72 -5.71 10.74
N ARG A 123 9.74 -4.83 10.56
CA ARG A 123 8.37 -5.09 10.96
C ARG A 123 7.77 -6.25 10.17
N ALA A 124 7.96 -6.29 8.85
CA ALA A 124 7.51 -7.37 8.00
C ALA A 124 8.00 -8.74 8.49
N ARG A 125 9.31 -8.86 8.79
CA ARG A 125 9.93 -10.11 9.27
C ARG A 125 9.52 -10.48 10.69
N ASN A 126 9.54 -9.52 11.61
CA ASN A 126 9.48 -9.78 13.05
C ASN A 126 8.06 -9.72 13.61
N VAL A 127 7.14 -9.04 12.92
CA VAL A 127 5.77 -8.86 13.38
C VAL A 127 4.80 -9.51 12.39
N THR A 128 4.73 -9.01 11.18
CA THR A 128 3.70 -9.43 10.20
C THR A 128 3.81 -10.91 9.84
N LEU A 129 5.00 -11.38 9.44
CA LEU A 129 5.22 -12.79 9.07
C LEU A 129 5.02 -13.73 10.26
N VAL A 130 5.38 -13.29 11.47
CA VAL A 130 5.21 -14.09 12.70
C VAL A 130 3.73 -14.18 13.06
N ALA A 131 3.02 -13.05 13.05
CA ALA A 131 1.60 -12.98 13.36
C ALA A 131 0.73 -13.73 12.34
N ALA A 132 1.18 -13.84 11.10
CA ALA A 132 0.47 -14.52 10.02
C ALA A 132 0.24 -16.01 10.27
N LYS A 133 1.06 -16.67 11.11
CA LYS A 133 0.96 -18.10 11.42
C LYS A 133 0.78 -18.98 10.17
N LEU A 134 1.56 -18.68 9.13
CA LEU A 134 1.56 -19.46 7.89
C LEU A 134 2.01 -20.91 8.16
N PRO A 135 1.48 -21.91 7.43
CA PRO A 135 2.10 -23.25 7.36
C PRO A 135 3.57 -23.14 6.98
N THR A 136 4.40 -24.10 7.43
CA THR A 136 5.86 -24.08 7.25
C THR A 136 6.25 -23.86 5.80
N GLU A 137 5.67 -24.58 4.86
CA GLU A 137 5.93 -24.46 3.43
C GLU A 137 5.67 -23.04 2.90
N GLN A 138 4.52 -22.46 3.25
CA GLN A 138 4.17 -21.09 2.85
C GLN A 138 5.08 -20.05 3.51
N LYS A 139 5.50 -20.28 4.76
CA LYS A 139 6.43 -19.39 5.46
C LYS A 139 7.82 -19.42 4.80
N GLU A 140 8.29 -20.60 4.37
CA GLU A 140 9.56 -20.77 3.69
C GLU A 140 9.57 -20.17 2.28
N SER A 141 8.41 -20.03 1.64
CA SER A 141 8.27 -19.35 0.35
C SER A 141 8.47 -17.83 0.42
N VAL A 142 8.39 -17.22 1.62
CA VAL A 142 8.47 -15.76 1.82
C VAL A 142 9.90 -15.31 2.10
N ARG A 143 10.34 -14.30 1.39
CA ARG A 143 11.57 -13.55 1.68
C ARG A 143 11.31 -12.05 1.64
N PHE A 144 12.07 -11.29 2.43
CA PHE A 144 12.07 -9.83 2.40
C PHE A 144 13.48 -9.33 2.07
N LEU A 145 13.56 -8.42 1.11
CA LEU A 145 14.83 -7.88 0.62
C LEU A 145 14.79 -6.36 0.69
N GLU A 146 15.87 -5.77 1.21
CA GLU A 146 16.12 -4.33 1.13
C GLU A 146 16.67 -4.01 -0.25
N GLY A 147 16.05 -3.05 -0.95
CA GLY A 147 16.49 -2.64 -2.28
C GLY A 147 15.58 -1.60 -2.90
N ASP A 148 16.10 -0.95 -3.93
CA ASP A 148 15.40 0.10 -4.68
C ASP A 148 14.78 -0.48 -5.96
N MET A 149 13.48 -0.35 -6.12
CA MET A 149 12.74 -0.77 -7.32
C MET A 149 13.11 0.06 -8.56
N ASN A 150 13.71 1.24 -8.37
CA ASN A 150 14.16 2.07 -9.49
C ASN A 150 15.54 1.66 -10.04
N MET A 151 16.24 0.71 -9.40
CA MET A 151 17.54 0.21 -9.84
C MET A 151 17.40 -1.14 -10.55
N GLU A 152 17.69 -1.19 -11.86
CA GLU A 152 17.62 -2.42 -12.67
C GLU A 152 18.47 -3.55 -12.08
N SER A 153 19.65 -3.22 -11.54
CA SER A 153 20.57 -4.21 -10.95
C SER A 153 20.06 -4.91 -9.68
N THR A 154 18.89 -4.53 -9.17
CA THR A 154 18.30 -5.14 -7.96
C THR A 154 18.00 -6.63 -8.17
N PHE A 155 17.60 -7.04 -9.38
CA PHE A 155 17.30 -8.42 -9.72
C PHE A 155 17.88 -8.83 -11.09
N ALA A 156 17.99 -10.14 -11.27
CA ALA A 156 18.40 -10.72 -12.55
C ALA A 156 17.25 -10.74 -13.57
N ALA A 157 17.60 -10.82 -14.86
CA ALA A 157 16.66 -10.96 -15.95
C ALA A 157 15.75 -12.18 -15.77
N GLY A 158 14.44 -12.02 -15.95
CA GLY A 158 13.47 -13.10 -15.92
C GLY A 158 13.38 -13.86 -14.60
N GLN A 159 13.81 -13.23 -13.49
CA GLN A 159 13.84 -13.88 -12.18
C GLN A 159 12.45 -14.22 -11.67
N PHE A 160 11.45 -13.44 -12.01
CA PHE A 160 10.08 -13.61 -11.54
C PHE A 160 9.12 -13.96 -12.67
N SER A 161 7.98 -14.53 -12.30
CA SER A 161 6.84 -14.71 -13.20
C SER A 161 5.82 -13.60 -13.09
N HIS A 162 5.69 -13.01 -11.90
CA HIS A 162 4.70 -11.98 -11.62
C HIS A 162 5.29 -10.90 -10.71
N ALA A 163 4.75 -9.68 -10.81
CA ALA A 163 5.00 -8.64 -9.82
C ALA A 163 3.73 -7.87 -9.47
N ALA A 164 3.70 -7.35 -8.24
CA ALA A 164 2.64 -6.46 -7.77
C ALA A 164 3.25 -5.16 -7.23
N LEU A 165 2.62 -4.04 -7.57
CA LEU A 165 2.83 -2.72 -7.01
C LEU A 165 1.49 -2.26 -6.46
N LEU A 166 1.31 -2.37 -5.16
CA LEU A 166 0.02 -2.14 -4.51
C LEU A 166 0.02 -0.87 -3.68
N PHE A 167 -1.17 -0.43 -3.29
CA PHE A 167 -1.40 0.81 -2.60
C PHE A 167 -0.76 1.97 -3.39
N PHE A 168 -0.09 2.90 -2.82
CA PHE A 168 0.48 4.05 -3.52
C PHE A 168 1.90 3.81 -4.09
N THR A 169 2.41 2.58 -4.13
CA THR A 169 3.81 2.27 -4.50
C THR A 169 4.26 2.92 -5.81
N ILE A 170 3.45 2.84 -6.87
CA ILE A 170 3.83 3.42 -8.18
C ILE A 170 4.03 4.94 -8.14
N TYR A 171 3.32 5.63 -7.25
CA TYR A 171 3.38 7.09 -7.12
C TYR A 171 4.64 7.59 -6.37
N TYR A 172 5.34 6.69 -5.65
CA TYR A 172 6.64 7.00 -5.05
C TYR A 172 7.80 6.89 -6.02
N SER A 173 7.59 6.35 -7.24
CA SER A 173 8.63 6.30 -8.27
C SER A 173 8.79 7.67 -8.92
N ASN A 174 9.99 8.23 -8.85
CA ASN A 174 10.35 9.46 -9.56
C ASN A 174 10.50 9.21 -11.07
N ASP A 175 10.78 7.96 -11.50
CA ASP A 175 10.84 7.53 -12.89
C ASP A 175 9.99 6.27 -13.13
N PRO A 176 8.67 6.42 -13.26
CA PRO A 176 7.80 5.28 -13.59
C PRO A 176 8.14 4.61 -14.93
N SER A 177 8.72 5.35 -15.89
CA SER A 177 9.16 4.78 -17.17
C SER A 177 10.31 3.80 -16.97
N GLY A 178 11.32 4.20 -16.20
CA GLY A 178 12.43 3.34 -15.82
C GLY A 178 11.97 2.15 -15.00
N LEU A 179 11.04 2.37 -14.05
CA LEU A 179 10.48 1.29 -13.25
C LEU A 179 9.75 0.23 -14.11
N PHE A 180 8.94 0.62 -15.09
CA PHE A 180 8.33 -0.33 -16.02
C PHE A 180 9.34 -1.11 -16.86
N LYS A 181 10.49 -0.51 -17.21
CA LYS A 181 11.59 -1.20 -17.90
C LYS A 181 12.30 -2.19 -16.96
N ASN A 182 12.55 -1.81 -15.71
CA ASN A 182 13.11 -2.69 -14.71
C ASN A 182 12.20 -3.93 -14.49
N LEU A 183 10.91 -3.70 -14.30
CA LEU A 183 9.94 -4.78 -14.20
C LEU A 183 9.92 -5.67 -15.45
N PHE A 184 10.02 -5.08 -16.66
CA PHE A 184 10.10 -5.84 -17.91
C PHE A 184 11.33 -6.72 -17.98
N TYR A 185 12.45 -6.24 -17.47
CA TYR A 185 13.68 -7.00 -17.38
C TYR A 185 13.60 -8.14 -16.33
N TRP A 186 12.98 -7.90 -15.18
CA TRP A 186 12.90 -8.86 -14.08
C TRP A 186 11.85 -9.95 -14.28
N ILE A 187 10.80 -9.65 -15.03
CA ILE A 187 9.70 -10.59 -15.30
C ILE A 187 10.01 -11.34 -16.60
N ARG A 188 9.91 -12.66 -16.57
CA ARG A 188 10.10 -13.52 -17.75
C ARG A 188 8.96 -13.37 -18.75
N PRO A 189 9.20 -13.64 -20.08
CA PRO A 189 8.14 -13.69 -21.07
C PRO A 189 6.97 -14.59 -20.66
N GLY A 190 5.75 -14.15 -20.94
CA GLY A 190 4.51 -14.78 -20.48
C GLY A 190 4.10 -14.41 -19.05
N GLY A 191 4.96 -13.72 -18.32
CA GLY A 191 4.64 -13.25 -16.97
C GLY A 191 3.75 -12.01 -16.94
N GLN A 192 3.19 -11.66 -15.77
CA GLN A 192 2.27 -10.55 -15.63
C GLN A 192 2.63 -9.64 -14.46
N ILE A 193 2.23 -8.37 -14.58
CA ILE A 193 2.31 -7.42 -13.47
C ILE A 193 0.94 -6.84 -13.13
N ALA A 194 0.73 -6.56 -11.85
CA ALA A 194 -0.43 -5.89 -11.28
C ALA A 194 0.01 -4.56 -10.67
N VAL A 195 -0.55 -3.45 -11.17
CA VAL A 195 -0.19 -2.10 -10.73
C VAL A 195 -1.43 -1.39 -10.25
N GLU A 196 -1.50 -1.10 -8.94
CA GLU A 196 -2.59 -0.35 -8.37
C GLU A 196 -2.46 1.14 -8.68
N VAL A 197 -3.55 1.71 -9.16
CA VAL A 197 -3.68 3.13 -9.49
C VAL A 197 -5.03 3.66 -9.05
N VAL A 198 -5.14 4.98 -8.88
CA VAL A 198 -6.37 5.65 -8.48
C VAL A 198 -6.79 6.74 -9.48
N ASN A 199 -8.08 7.01 -9.56
CA ASN A 199 -8.54 8.24 -10.18
C ASN A 199 -8.25 9.40 -9.21
N LYS A 200 -7.21 10.18 -9.49
CA LYS A 200 -6.68 11.23 -8.62
C LYS A 200 -7.69 12.29 -8.17
N TYR A 201 -8.76 12.48 -8.95
CA TYR A 201 -9.81 13.46 -8.63
C TYR A 201 -10.96 12.89 -7.81
N LYS A 202 -11.10 11.55 -7.75
CA LYS A 202 -12.30 10.90 -7.20
C LYS A 202 -12.02 9.92 -6.08
N PHE A 203 -10.80 9.36 -5.98
CA PHE A 203 -10.48 8.40 -4.91
C PHE A 203 -10.62 9.05 -3.53
N ASP A 204 -10.90 8.24 -2.52
CA ASP A 204 -10.91 8.71 -1.13
C ASP A 204 -9.48 8.80 -0.59
N PRO A 205 -8.96 10.02 -0.28
CA PRO A 205 -7.62 10.19 0.24
C PRO A 205 -7.53 9.94 1.76
N MET A 206 -8.65 9.70 2.43
CA MET A 206 -8.64 9.43 3.87
C MET A 206 -8.18 8.00 4.14
N LEU A 207 -7.33 7.85 5.13
CA LEU A 207 -6.95 6.52 5.60
C LEU A 207 -8.14 5.81 6.27
N GLU A 208 -8.18 4.49 6.15
CA GLU A 208 -9.26 3.66 6.72
C GLU A 208 -9.47 3.90 8.22
N SER A 209 -8.40 4.18 8.98
CA SER A 209 -8.49 4.52 10.40
C SER A 209 -9.27 5.81 10.68
N ALA A 210 -9.42 6.68 9.70
CA ALA A 210 -10.18 7.93 9.80
C ALA A 210 -11.64 7.78 9.32
N SER A 211 -12.00 6.63 8.71
CA SER A 211 -13.36 6.36 8.29
C SER A 211 -14.20 5.86 9.47
N PRO A 212 -15.37 6.47 9.74
CA PRO A 212 -16.27 6.00 10.81
C PRO A 212 -16.92 4.63 10.50
N PHE A 213 -16.82 4.17 9.26
CA PHE A 213 -17.40 2.90 8.80
C PHE A 213 -16.47 2.21 7.82
N VAL A 214 -16.14 0.96 8.09
CA VAL A 214 -15.33 0.13 7.19
C VAL A 214 -16.03 0.00 5.82
N GLY A 215 -15.33 0.35 4.75
CA GLY A 215 -15.83 0.25 3.38
C GLY A 215 -16.86 1.31 2.95
N LEU A 216 -17.04 2.36 3.75
CA LEU A 216 -17.90 3.49 3.42
C LEU A 216 -17.08 4.76 3.22
N SER A 217 -16.91 5.18 1.97
CA SER A 217 -16.29 6.48 1.68
C SER A 217 -17.23 7.63 2.04
N LEU A 218 -16.75 8.54 2.88
CA LEU A 218 -17.45 9.79 3.23
C LEU A 218 -17.66 10.69 2.01
N GLN A 219 -16.85 10.52 0.96
CA GLN A 219 -16.93 11.30 -0.28
C GLN A 219 -18.32 11.24 -0.93
N LYS A 220 -19.06 10.15 -0.73
CA LYS A 220 -20.42 9.97 -1.27
C LYS A 220 -21.47 10.88 -0.62
N TYR A 221 -21.21 11.30 0.60
CA TYR A 221 -22.19 12.01 1.43
C TYR A 221 -21.87 13.49 1.59
N THR A 222 -20.78 13.95 0.98
CA THR A 222 -20.33 15.35 1.06
C THR A 222 -20.39 16.01 -0.33
N LYS A 223 -20.73 17.30 -0.35
CA LYS A 223 -20.76 18.09 -1.59
C LYS A 223 -19.35 18.35 -2.11
N ASP A 224 -18.43 18.64 -1.21
CA ASP A 224 -17.03 18.88 -1.51
C ASP A 224 -16.19 17.69 -1.07
N ARG A 225 -15.08 17.45 -1.76
CA ARG A 225 -14.16 16.35 -1.43
C ARG A 225 -13.57 16.54 -0.04
N VAL A 226 -13.71 15.55 0.82
CA VAL A 226 -13.08 15.54 2.15
C VAL A 226 -11.63 15.11 1.97
N THR A 227 -10.72 16.02 2.33
CA THR A 227 -9.26 15.80 2.19
C THR A 227 -8.53 15.91 3.51
N LYS A 228 -9.23 16.21 4.60
CA LYS A 228 -8.66 16.35 5.94
C LYS A 228 -9.34 15.40 6.90
N SER A 229 -8.54 14.75 7.74
CA SER A 229 -9.02 13.86 8.78
C SER A 229 -8.29 14.10 10.10
N LYS A 230 -8.98 13.77 11.19
CA LYS A 230 -8.40 13.74 12.53
C LYS A 230 -8.91 12.53 13.28
N VAL A 231 -7.98 11.80 13.90
CA VAL A 231 -8.26 10.59 14.69
C VAL A 231 -7.51 10.68 16.01
N GLU A 232 -8.18 10.32 17.10
CA GLU A 232 -7.55 10.19 18.41
C GLU A 232 -7.20 8.71 18.66
N PHE A 233 -5.92 8.43 18.91
CA PHE A 233 -5.43 7.14 19.35
C PHE A 233 -4.95 7.23 20.81
N ASP A 234 -4.84 6.11 21.52
CA ASP A 234 -4.40 6.10 22.93
C ASP A 234 -3.07 6.80 23.16
N LYS A 235 -2.15 6.73 22.20
CA LYS A 235 -0.77 7.21 22.33
C LYS A 235 -0.50 8.54 21.65
N PHE A 236 -1.36 8.98 20.76
CA PHE A 236 -1.22 10.24 20.01
C PHE A 236 -2.52 10.65 19.34
N SER A 237 -2.69 11.93 19.05
CA SER A 237 -3.67 12.38 18.06
C SER A 237 -3.00 12.43 16.69
N TYR A 238 -3.77 12.08 15.66
CA TYR A 238 -3.32 12.00 14.27
C TYR A 238 -4.19 12.90 13.40
N GLU A 239 -3.54 13.74 12.62
CA GLU A 239 -4.18 14.59 11.61
C GLU A 239 -3.55 14.31 10.26
N ALA A 240 -4.36 14.18 9.21
CA ALA A 240 -3.89 14.00 7.85
C ALA A 240 -4.61 14.96 6.90
N GLU A 241 -3.89 15.42 5.89
CA GLU A 241 -4.40 16.30 4.84
C GLU A 241 -3.81 15.88 3.49
N PHE A 242 -4.69 15.71 2.51
CA PHE A 242 -4.31 15.48 1.11
C PHE A 242 -4.58 16.73 0.30
N ASP A 243 -3.56 17.19 -0.43
CA ASP A 243 -3.64 18.31 -1.35
C ASP A 243 -3.20 17.89 -2.75
N LEU A 244 -3.97 18.26 -3.77
CA LEU A 244 -3.70 17.97 -5.18
C LEU A 244 -3.53 19.27 -5.95
N SER A 245 -2.29 19.58 -6.31
CA SER A 245 -1.90 20.68 -7.23
C SER A 245 -1.45 20.07 -8.57
N ASP A 246 -2.40 19.48 -9.29
CA ASP A 246 -2.22 18.62 -10.47
C ASP A 246 -1.05 19.05 -11.38
N PRO A 247 -0.05 18.16 -11.68
CA PRO A 247 -0.01 16.73 -11.36
C PRO A 247 0.58 16.39 -9.98
N ASP A 248 1.06 17.36 -9.24
CA ASP A 248 1.72 17.13 -7.97
C ASP A 248 0.70 17.03 -6.83
N ALA A 249 0.97 16.18 -5.86
CA ALA A 249 0.15 16.04 -4.67
C ALA A 249 1.01 15.87 -3.42
N GLU A 250 0.47 16.33 -2.32
CA GLU A 250 1.06 16.15 -1.00
C GLU A 250 0.06 15.44 -0.08
N PHE A 251 0.58 14.49 0.71
CA PHE A 251 -0.13 13.95 1.85
C PHE A 251 0.64 14.29 3.10
N ARG A 252 0.07 15.18 3.91
CA ARG A 252 0.69 15.70 5.14
C ARG A 252 0.07 15.03 6.34
N GLU A 253 0.93 14.55 7.25
CA GLU A 253 0.52 13.90 8.47
C GLU A 253 1.12 14.61 9.68
N THR A 254 0.34 14.73 10.75
CA THR A 254 0.78 15.32 12.02
C THR A 254 0.41 14.40 13.17
N PHE A 255 1.40 13.98 13.93
CA PHE A 255 1.26 13.20 15.16
C PHE A 255 1.54 14.11 16.35
N ARG A 256 0.59 14.19 17.28
CA ARG A 256 0.74 14.96 18.53
C ARG A 256 0.71 14.01 19.70
N PHE A 257 1.77 14.02 20.51
CA PHE A 257 1.94 13.13 21.64
C PHE A 257 1.53 13.78 22.96
N PRO A 258 1.21 12.99 24.01
CA PRO A 258 0.82 13.50 25.33
C PRO A 258 1.89 14.39 26.01
N ASP A 259 3.16 14.16 25.72
CA ASP A 259 4.29 14.97 26.17
C ASP A 259 4.44 16.31 25.44
N LYS A 260 3.48 16.64 24.55
CA LYS A 260 3.45 17.82 23.69
C LYS A 260 4.46 17.82 22.55
N SER A 261 5.21 16.73 22.35
CA SER A 261 6.03 16.58 21.16
C SER A 261 5.14 16.42 19.91
N ILE A 262 5.63 16.90 18.77
CA ILE A 262 4.92 16.85 17.49
C ILE A 262 5.86 16.27 16.45
N ARG A 263 5.37 15.25 15.72
CA ARG A 263 6.01 14.76 14.52
C ARG A 263 5.15 15.16 13.32
N ARG A 264 5.78 15.73 12.32
CA ARG A 264 5.16 16.05 11.02
C ARG A 264 5.91 15.35 9.91
N GLN A 265 5.15 14.85 8.96
CA GLN A 265 5.73 14.21 7.79
C GLN A 265 4.91 14.54 6.53
N ARG A 266 5.60 14.52 5.40
CA ARG A 266 5.05 14.90 4.11
C ARG A 266 5.46 13.87 3.05
N HIS A 267 4.46 13.27 2.43
CA HIS A 267 4.61 12.45 1.25
C HIS A 267 4.37 13.33 0.03
N THR A 268 5.22 13.22 -0.96
CA THR A 268 5.07 13.93 -2.24
C THR A 268 4.87 12.91 -3.35
N PHE A 269 3.90 13.19 -4.23
CA PHE A 269 3.53 12.31 -5.32
C PHE A 269 3.44 13.09 -6.62
N THR A 270 3.75 12.45 -7.74
CA THR A 270 3.30 12.90 -9.06
C THR A 270 2.11 12.05 -9.47
N MET A 271 0.90 12.59 -9.28
CA MET A 271 -0.38 11.90 -9.55
C MET A 271 -0.69 11.94 -11.05
N ARG A 272 -0.08 11.00 -11.79
CA ARG A 272 -0.35 10.83 -13.22
C ARG A 272 -1.76 10.31 -13.48
N ASP A 273 -2.32 10.60 -14.66
CA ASP A 273 -3.55 9.97 -15.11
C ASP A 273 -3.33 8.46 -15.35
N ILE A 274 -4.38 7.67 -15.14
CA ILE A 274 -4.33 6.21 -15.35
C ILE A 274 -3.85 5.85 -16.77
N LYS A 275 -4.32 6.60 -17.79
CA LYS A 275 -3.89 6.41 -19.18
C LYS A 275 -2.39 6.61 -19.39
N ASP A 276 -1.76 7.51 -18.61
CA ASP A 276 -0.33 7.78 -18.74
C ASP A 276 0.49 6.58 -18.23
N PHE A 277 0.08 5.93 -17.13
CA PHE A 277 0.71 4.68 -16.69
C PHE A 277 0.58 3.57 -17.74
N ILE A 278 -0.59 3.44 -18.39
CA ILE A 278 -0.80 2.47 -19.48
C ILE A 278 0.16 2.77 -20.66
N HIS A 279 0.31 4.03 -21.03
CA HIS A 279 1.23 4.45 -22.11
C HIS A 279 2.69 4.18 -21.73
N LEU A 280 3.11 4.49 -20.49
CA LEU A 280 4.47 4.25 -20.01
C LEU A 280 4.81 2.75 -20.00
N ALA A 281 3.90 1.92 -19.50
CA ALA A 281 4.06 0.48 -19.52
C ALA A 281 4.15 -0.07 -20.93
N SER A 282 3.27 0.38 -21.85
CA SER A 282 3.28 -0.03 -23.26
C SER A 282 4.57 0.38 -23.96
N ALA A 283 5.09 1.58 -23.68
CA ALA A 283 6.39 2.05 -24.21
C ALA A 283 7.58 1.22 -23.69
N ALA A 284 7.45 0.60 -22.50
CA ALA A 284 8.45 -0.33 -21.95
C ALA A 284 8.31 -1.76 -22.50
N GLY A 285 7.32 -2.04 -23.36
CA GLY A 285 7.11 -3.35 -23.98
C GLY A 285 5.93 -4.16 -23.41
N TRP A 286 5.28 -3.68 -22.37
CA TRP A 286 4.16 -4.38 -21.73
C TRP A 286 2.91 -4.34 -22.61
N LYS A 287 2.18 -5.44 -22.67
CA LYS A 287 0.85 -5.52 -23.25
C LYS A 287 -0.20 -5.27 -22.17
N TYR A 288 -1.03 -4.26 -22.34
CA TYR A 288 -2.16 -4.00 -21.45
C TYR A 288 -3.29 -5.00 -21.66
N ASP A 289 -3.71 -5.71 -20.61
CA ASP A 289 -4.75 -6.75 -20.67
C ASP A 289 -6.09 -6.29 -20.05
N GLY A 290 -6.12 -5.13 -19.40
CA GLY A 290 -7.30 -4.62 -18.72
C GLY A 290 -7.04 -4.25 -17.27
N TYR A 291 -8.10 -4.12 -16.49
CA TYR A 291 -8.01 -3.74 -15.09
C TYR A 291 -8.99 -4.52 -14.21
N ILE A 292 -8.70 -4.56 -12.93
CA ILE A 292 -9.59 -5.02 -11.86
C ILE A 292 -10.10 -3.76 -11.16
N ASP A 293 -11.44 -3.59 -11.07
CA ASP A 293 -12.05 -2.51 -10.29
C ASP A 293 -12.13 -2.93 -8.83
N LEU A 294 -11.51 -2.15 -7.95
CA LEU A 294 -11.46 -2.44 -6.52
C LEU A 294 -12.73 -2.03 -5.76
N ILE A 295 -13.77 -1.56 -6.45
CA ILE A 295 -15.07 -1.27 -5.84
C ILE A 295 -15.64 -2.50 -5.13
N THR A 296 -15.41 -3.70 -5.64
CA THR A 296 -15.84 -4.96 -5.03
C THR A 296 -15.07 -5.28 -3.74
N ALA A 297 -13.88 -4.69 -3.59
CA ALA A 297 -13.07 -4.74 -2.37
C ALA A 297 -13.34 -3.55 -1.43
N GLY A 298 -14.33 -2.70 -1.76
CA GLY A 298 -14.70 -1.53 -0.95
C GLY A 298 -13.98 -0.23 -1.33
N PHE A 299 -13.13 -0.23 -2.38
CA PHE A 299 -12.32 0.94 -2.78
C PHE A 299 -12.77 1.50 -4.11
N GLU A 300 -13.59 2.55 -4.02
CA GLU A 300 -14.06 3.26 -5.21
C GLU A 300 -12.96 4.09 -5.86
N TYR A 301 -12.97 4.09 -7.19
CA TYR A 301 -12.00 4.83 -8.00
C TYR A 301 -10.55 4.38 -7.82
N ALA A 302 -10.33 3.18 -7.27
CA ALA A 302 -9.05 2.47 -7.26
C ALA A 302 -9.13 1.26 -8.18
N TYR A 303 -8.06 1.02 -8.94
CA TYR A 303 -8.00 0.00 -9.98
C TYR A 303 -6.65 -0.69 -9.96
N VAL A 304 -6.63 -1.99 -10.26
CA VAL A 304 -5.38 -2.71 -10.51
C VAL A 304 -5.24 -2.93 -12.01
N LEU A 305 -4.30 -2.25 -12.63
CA LEU A 305 -3.96 -2.45 -14.05
C LEU A 305 -3.18 -3.75 -14.20
N ILE A 306 -3.55 -4.55 -15.19
CA ILE A 306 -2.88 -5.82 -15.51
C ILE A 306 -2.15 -5.70 -16.84
N PHE A 307 -0.91 -6.12 -16.84
CA PHE A 307 -0.08 -6.15 -18.04
C PHE A 307 0.61 -7.51 -18.17
N THR A 308 0.78 -7.97 -19.40
CA THR A 308 1.51 -9.18 -19.74
C THR A 308 2.83 -8.83 -20.44
N HIS A 309 3.90 -9.53 -20.08
CA HIS A 309 5.15 -9.56 -20.84
C HIS A 309 4.93 -10.46 -22.08
N PRO A 310 4.97 -9.95 -23.31
CA PRO A 310 4.75 -10.75 -24.52
C PRO A 310 5.72 -11.91 -24.68
#